data_bc46b5169aa5a9e058365cd1fe424885
#
_entry.id   bc46b5169aa5a9e058365cd1fe424885
#
_cell.length_a   1.000
_cell.length_b   1.000
_cell.length_c   1.000
_cell.angle_alpha   90.00
_cell.angle_beta   90.00
_cell.angle_gamma   90.00
#
_symmetry.space_group_name_H-M   'P 1'
#
loop_
_entity.id
_entity.type
_entity.pdbx_description
1 polymer ?
#
loop_
_entity_poly.entity_id
_entity_poly.type
_entity_poly.pdbx_seq_one_letter_code
_entity_poly.pdbx_strand_id
1 'polypeptide(L)'
;MRGISPVILLLLIASCTPKYMIDHSRPVRPLDLPRDDAAHYTAHTEWWYYTGHLQADDGTEYGFEVTFFKRLTSEDRAPACLFRVPGHWIKEVAMLGHFAVTDLDRKKFRAAEIHNLARRWKADPDRYHVLINGWSAEARDGSHMVRASMCGYSVDLKLTPDKAAALHGPGGIVEKGVNANYYYSYTSMRAEGTITAKGKKKTVTGKAWMDHEFGPMGLVAKKIGWDWFSIQLENNTELMLYLIKDNDVIVPQSGGTYVDEAGKTRRLQLSDFQITATSTWKSPKTGAVYPADWDITVKPLNLRLRLRPVLAEQELTLNPVTYWEGAVTVDGAAGGKPVTGRGYVELVGYDKKSSFDKFK
;
A
#
# COMPACT_ATOMS: atom_id res chain seq x y z
N MET A 1 -12.32 21.59 50.92
CA MET A 1 -12.34 20.94 49.60
C MET A 1 -13.53 21.46 48.81
N ARG A 2 -13.28 22.32 47.84
CA ARG A 2 -14.36 22.87 46.99
C ARG A 2 -14.66 21.81 45.92
N GLY A 3 -15.89 21.29 45.92
CA GLY A 3 -16.34 20.30 44.94
C GLY A 3 -16.31 20.89 43.53
N ILE A 4 -15.74 20.16 42.63
CA ILE A 4 -15.74 20.44 41.18
C ILE A 4 -17.20 20.38 40.73
N SER A 5 -17.70 21.48 40.18
CA SER A 5 -19.09 21.60 39.74
C SER A 5 -19.45 20.47 38.76
N PRO A 6 -20.60 19.82 38.88
CA PRO A 6 -21.03 18.75 37.96
C PRO A 6 -21.13 19.22 36.50
N VAL A 7 -21.24 20.51 36.24
CA VAL A 7 -21.25 21.12 34.92
C VAL A 7 -19.88 20.98 34.21
N ILE A 8 -18.76 21.07 34.97
CA ILE A 8 -17.41 20.91 34.40
C ILE A 8 -17.18 19.45 34.01
N LEU A 9 -17.72 18.52 34.79
CA LEU A 9 -17.61 17.07 34.47
C LEU A 9 -18.43 16.69 33.22
N LEU A 10 -19.62 17.29 33.05
CA LEU A 10 -20.46 17.09 31.85
C LEU A 10 -19.81 17.67 30.56
N LEU A 11 -19.15 18.84 30.67
CA LEU A 11 -18.41 19.42 29.53
C LEU A 11 -17.19 18.59 29.13
N LEU A 12 -16.51 17.97 30.09
CA LEU A 12 -15.41 17.04 29.80
C LEU A 12 -15.91 15.75 29.14
N ILE A 13 -17.07 15.25 29.52
CA ILE A 13 -17.66 14.05 28.92
C ILE A 13 -18.16 14.34 27.50
N ALA A 14 -18.73 15.51 27.22
CA ALA A 14 -19.16 15.89 25.87
C ALA A 14 -18.00 16.03 24.87
N SER A 15 -16.78 16.32 25.34
CA SER A 15 -15.57 16.40 24.51
C SER A 15 -14.91 15.03 24.28
N CYS A 16 -15.44 13.95 24.88
CA CYS A 16 -14.86 12.62 24.86
C CYS A 16 -15.45 11.70 23.77
N THR A 17 -16.48 12.14 23.05
CA THR A 17 -17.04 11.35 21.93
C THR A 17 -16.22 11.57 20.66
N PRO A 18 -15.82 10.50 19.97
CA PRO A 18 -15.10 10.64 18.70
C PRO A 18 -16.00 11.26 17.63
N LYS A 19 -15.43 12.14 16.82
CA LYS A 19 -16.12 12.77 15.68
C LYS A 19 -16.43 11.74 14.58
N TYR A 20 -15.53 10.79 14.38
CA TYR A 20 -15.65 9.72 13.40
C TYR A 20 -15.72 8.38 14.14
N MET A 21 -16.72 7.57 13.78
CA MET A 21 -16.91 6.24 14.34
C MET A 21 -16.86 5.20 13.21
N ILE A 22 -16.25 4.07 13.50
CA ILE A 22 -16.26 2.93 12.60
C ILE A 22 -17.69 2.38 12.60
N ASP A 23 -18.27 2.24 11.42
CA ASP A 23 -19.62 1.69 11.27
C ASP A 23 -19.55 0.20 10.97
N HIS A 24 -19.64 -0.60 12.03
CA HIS A 24 -19.66 -2.06 11.93
C HIS A 24 -21.02 -2.63 11.43
N SER A 25 -22.06 -1.79 11.35
CA SER A 25 -23.41 -2.21 10.95
C SER A 25 -23.72 -1.90 9.48
N ARG A 26 -22.85 -1.21 8.78
CA ARG A 26 -23.10 -0.75 7.41
C ARG A 26 -23.31 -1.93 6.47
N PRO A 27 -24.39 -1.93 5.68
CA PRO A 27 -24.60 -2.95 4.66
C PRO A 27 -23.44 -2.98 3.66
N VAL A 28 -22.94 -4.18 3.40
CA VAL A 28 -21.89 -4.39 2.40
C VAL A 28 -22.51 -4.19 1.02
N ARG A 29 -21.96 -3.28 0.23
CA ARG A 29 -22.35 -3.00 -1.16
C ARG A 29 -21.14 -3.16 -2.09
N PRO A 30 -21.34 -3.45 -3.39
CA PRO A 30 -20.24 -3.37 -4.35
C PRO A 30 -19.60 -1.97 -4.38
N LEU A 31 -18.32 -1.90 -4.75
CA LEU A 31 -17.62 -0.65 -5.02
C LEU A 31 -18.29 0.13 -6.14
N ASP A 32 -18.32 1.42 -6.01
CA ASP A 32 -18.88 2.38 -6.96
C ASP A 32 -17.78 3.40 -7.36
N LEU A 33 -17.01 3.07 -8.39
CA LEU A 33 -15.92 3.90 -8.87
C LEU A 33 -16.41 4.89 -9.95
N PRO A 34 -15.91 6.14 -9.94
CA PRO A 34 -14.79 6.68 -9.16
C PRO A 34 -15.17 7.24 -7.79
N ARG A 35 -16.41 7.10 -7.33
CA ARG A 35 -16.85 7.63 -6.04
C ARG A 35 -16.06 7.08 -4.87
N ASP A 36 -15.81 5.77 -4.87
CA ASP A 36 -15.10 5.07 -3.80
C ASP A 36 -13.55 5.16 -3.94
N ASP A 37 -13.03 6.03 -4.82
CA ASP A 37 -11.63 6.49 -4.77
C ASP A 37 -11.42 7.48 -3.60
N ALA A 38 -12.49 8.14 -3.13
CA ALA A 38 -12.47 9.10 -2.03
C ALA A 38 -12.26 8.44 -0.66
N ALA A 39 -11.99 9.24 0.37
CA ALA A 39 -11.71 8.74 1.71
C ALA A 39 -12.97 8.26 2.46
N HIS A 40 -12.88 7.14 3.17
CA HIS A 40 -13.96 6.51 3.91
C HIS A 40 -13.83 6.72 5.43
N TYR A 41 -14.58 7.64 6.00
CA TYR A 41 -14.58 7.95 7.45
C TYR A 41 -15.41 6.96 8.30
N THR A 42 -15.81 5.85 7.72
CA THR A 42 -16.40 4.68 8.40
C THR A 42 -15.45 3.49 8.42
N ALA A 43 -14.35 3.56 7.68
CA ALA A 43 -13.33 2.54 7.64
C ALA A 43 -12.25 2.81 8.70
N HIS A 44 -11.89 1.77 9.47
CA HIS A 44 -10.85 1.87 10.50
C HIS A 44 -9.48 2.17 9.89
N THR A 45 -9.12 1.44 8.85
CA THR A 45 -7.87 1.61 8.11
C THR A 45 -8.15 1.75 6.62
N GLU A 46 -7.38 2.56 5.96
CA GLU A 46 -7.47 2.82 4.53
C GLU A 46 -6.11 3.24 4.00
N TRP A 47 -5.74 2.77 2.80
CA TRP A 47 -4.52 3.21 2.15
C TRP A 47 -4.68 3.34 0.64
N TRP A 48 -3.97 4.31 0.08
CA TRP A 48 -3.76 4.54 -1.34
C TRP A 48 -2.27 4.32 -1.59
N TYR A 49 -1.94 3.26 -2.30
CA TYR A 49 -0.58 2.80 -2.53
C TYR A 49 -0.27 2.86 -4.02
N TYR A 50 0.86 3.45 -4.35
CA TYR A 50 1.36 3.56 -5.72
C TYR A 50 2.77 3.03 -5.81
N THR A 51 3.03 2.19 -6.81
CA THR A 51 4.36 1.74 -7.18
C THR A 51 4.55 1.79 -8.68
N GLY A 52 5.80 1.79 -9.14
CA GLY A 52 6.05 1.74 -10.57
C GLY A 52 7.51 1.85 -10.94
N HIS A 53 7.71 1.71 -12.24
CA HIS A 53 9.01 1.84 -12.89
C HIS A 53 8.99 3.05 -13.81
N LEU A 54 9.99 3.92 -13.69
CA LEU A 54 10.16 5.13 -14.46
C LEU A 54 11.45 5.09 -15.25
N GLN A 55 11.42 5.57 -16.48
CA GLN A 55 12.60 5.82 -17.30
C GLN A 55 12.71 7.31 -17.59
N ALA A 56 13.87 7.90 -17.28
CA ALA A 56 14.14 9.27 -17.56
C ALA A 56 14.59 9.48 -19.02
N ASP A 57 14.52 10.73 -19.47
CA ASP A 57 14.92 11.18 -20.82
C ASP A 57 16.41 10.92 -21.12
N ASP A 58 17.25 10.77 -20.09
CA ASP A 58 18.66 10.40 -20.22
C ASP A 58 18.90 8.88 -20.12
N GLY A 59 17.83 8.06 -20.10
CA GLY A 59 17.90 6.61 -20.02
C GLY A 59 18.02 6.05 -18.60
N THR A 60 18.16 6.90 -17.57
CA THR A 60 18.23 6.43 -16.17
C THR A 60 16.90 5.78 -15.74
N GLU A 61 16.97 4.66 -15.06
CA GLU A 61 15.79 3.95 -14.56
C GLU A 61 15.62 4.14 -13.05
N TYR A 62 14.34 4.22 -12.63
CA TYR A 62 13.94 4.36 -11.22
C TYR A 62 12.77 3.44 -10.90
N GLY A 63 12.78 2.86 -9.68
CA GLY A 63 11.58 2.38 -9.03
C GLY A 63 11.05 3.45 -8.09
N PHE A 64 9.74 3.52 -7.88
CA PHE A 64 9.16 4.39 -6.87
C PHE A 64 8.01 3.71 -6.13
N GLU A 65 7.81 4.11 -4.89
CA GLU A 65 6.63 3.83 -4.08
C GLU A 65 6.16 5.13 -3.44
N VAL A 66 4.84 5.38 -3.43
CA VAL A 66 4.19 6.44 -2.66
C VAL A 66 2.92 5.88 -2.04
N THR A 67 2.85 5.88 -0.71
CA THR A 67 1.68 5.38 0.00
C THR A 67 1.15 6.42 0.97
N PHE A 68 -0.17 6.51 1.04
CA PHE A 68 -0.90 7.29 2.04
C PHE A 68 -1.76 6.36 2.86
N PHE A 69 -1.59 6.37 4.17
CA PHE A 69 -2.39 5.60 5.11
C PHE A 69 -3.28 6.54 5.91
N LYS A 70 -4.53 6.15 6.11
CA LYS A 70 -5.49 6.78 7.02
C LYS A 70 -5.94 5.75 8.05
N ARG A 71 -5.98 6.17 9.33
CA ARG A 71 -6.52 5.36 10.42
C ARG A 71 -7.44 6.20 11.29
N LEU A 72 -8.64 5.70 11.55
CA LEU A 72 -9.52 6.22 12.59
C LEU A 72 -9.09 5.63 13.93
N THR A 73 -8.96 6.49 14.92
CA THR A 73 -8.42 6.11 16.24
C THR A 73 -9.51 5.98 17.31
N SER A 74 -10.78 6.00 16.90
CA SER A 74 -11.93 5.93 17.82
C SER A 74 -11.93 4.66 18.67
N GLU A 75 -11.42 3.54 18.14
CA GLU A 75 -11.32 2.26 18.83
C GLU A 75 -9.92 1.96 19.38
N ASP A 76 -8.96 2.83 19.12
CA ASP A 76 -7.59 2.67 19.58
C ASP A 76 -7.39 3.16 21.02
N ARG A 77 -6.36 2.63 21.66
CA ARG A 77 -5.86 3.13 22.94
C ARG A 77 -4.40 3.55 22.81
N ALA A 78 -4.10 4.78 23.15
CA ALA A 78 -2.78 5.35 23.07
C ALA A 78 -2.13 5.53 24.46
N PRO A 79 -0.80 5.38 24.58
CA PRO A 79 -0.11 5.63 25.84
C PRO A 79 -0.10 7.12 26.18
N ALA A 80 -0.46 7.46 27.42
CA ALA A 80 -0.38 8.82 27.98
C ALA A 80 0.22 8.70 29.40
N CYS A 81 1.51 8.97 29.54
CA CYS A 81 2.27 8.77 30.78
C CYS A 81 2.11 7.35 31.35
N LEU A 82 1.43 7.24 32.50
CA LEU A 82 1.20 5.97 33.22
C LEU A 82 -0.09 5.25 32.80
N PHE A 83 -0.92 5.85 31.95
CA PHE A 83 -2.23 5.33 31.57
C PHE A 83 -2.36 5.18 30.06
N ARG A 84 -3.36 4.42 29.62
CA ARG A 84 -3.79 4.38 28.23
C ARG A 84 -5.10 5.13 28.08
N VAL A 85 -5.11 6.09 27.16
CA VAL A 85 -6.29 6.92 26.86
C VAL A 85 -6.90 6.51 25.52
N PRO A 86 -8.19 6.83 25.26
CA PRO A 86 -8.77 6.67 23.94
C PRO A 86 -7.92 7.38 22.88
N GLY A 87 -7.64 6.75 21.75
CA GLY A 87 -6.78 7.28 20.70
C GLY A 87 -7.28 8.62 20.15
N HIS A 88 -8.59 8.79 20.00
CA HIS A 88 -9.21 10.02 19.52
C HIS A 88 -9.00 11.24 20.45
N TRP A 89 -8.63 11.05 21.71
CA TRP A 89 -8.24 12.17 22.59
C TRP A 89 -6.90 12.78 22.19
N ILE A 90 -6.04 12.01 21.55
CA ILE A 90 -4.76 12.49 21.03
C ILE A 90 -4.95 12.97 19.60
N LYS A 91 -5.58 12.16 18.75
CA LYS A 91 -5.85 12.50 17.37
C LYS A 91 -6.93 11.58 16.80
N GLU A 92 -7.99 12.14 16.24
CA GLU A 92 -9.11 11.37 15.70
C GLU A 92 -8.77 10.63 14.41
N VAL A 93 -7.95 11.24 13.56
CA VAL A 93 -7.50 10.68 12.28
C VAL A 93 -5.99 10.72 12.22
N ALA A 94 -5.36 9.60 12.31
CA ALA A 94 -3.94 9.46 12.04
C ALA A 94 -3.72 9.27 10.53
N MET A 95 -2.80 10.05 9.96
CA MET A 95 -2.34 9.87 8.59
C MET A 95 -0.83 9.75 8.55
N LEU A 96 -0.37 8.85 7.71
CA LEU A 96 1.02 8.52 7.48
C LEU A 96 1.24 8.45 5.97
N GLY A 97 2.37 8.95 5.50
CA GLY A 97 2.82 8.80 4.12
C GLY A 97 4.19 8.15 4.06
N HIS A 98 4.36 7.19 3.15
CA HIS A 98 5.65 6.61 2.78
C HIS A 98 6.01 7.04 1.37
N PHE A 99 7.30 7.28 1.13
CA PHE A 99 7.85 7.54 -0.18
C PHE A 99 9.20 6.87 -0.30
N ALA A 100 9.36 6.03 -1.31
CA ALA A 100 10.62 5.38 -1.61
C ALA A 100 11.02 5.56 -3.07
N VAL A 101 12.33 5.59 -3.32
CA VAL A 101 12.92 5.61 -4.67
C VAL A 101 14.07 4.62 -4.72
N THR A 102 14.02 3.74 -5.71
CA THR A 102 15.14 2.90 -6.14
C THR A 102 15.82 3.56 -7.34
N ASP A 103 16.99 4.11 -7.15
CA ASP A 103 17.84 4.72 -8.19
C ASP A 103 18.75 3.62 -8.74
N LEU A 104 18.38 3.04 -9.90
CA LEU A 104 19.06 1.88 -10.46
C LEU A 104 20.48 2.21 -10.92
N ASP A 105 20.66 3.39 -11.49
CA ASP A 105 21.96 3.85 -12.00
C ASP A 105 22.98 3.97 -10.86
N ARG A 106 22.54 4.50 -9.72
CA ARG A 106 23.40 4.65 -8.54
C ARG A 106 23.38 3.44 -7.60
N LYS A 107 22.54 2.43 -7.87
CA LYS A 107 22.31 1.27 -7.00
C LYS A 107 21.99 1.71 -5.56
N LYS A 108 21.04 2.64 -5.42
CA LYS A 108 20.65 3.23 -4.14
C LYS A 108 19.16 3.22 -3.94
N PHE A 109 18.77 2.76 -2.77
CA PHE A 109 17.43 2.88 -2.24
C PHE A 109 17.36 4.00 -1.21
N ARG A 110 16.30 4.81 -1.26
CA ARG A 110 16.00 5.85 -0.28
C ARG A 110 14.51 5.83 0.03
N ALA A 111 14.21 5.97 1.31
CA ALA A 111 12.83 6.07 1.78
C ALA A 111 12.71 7.18 2.83
N ALA A 112 11.50 7.72 2.93
CA ALA A 112 11.11 8.68 3.95
C ALA A 112 9.66 8.45 4.35
N GLU A 113 9.31 8.90 5.56
CA GLU A 113 7.94 8.94 6.05
C GLU A 113 7.55 10.35 6.46
N ILE A 114 6.25 10.64 6.40
CA ILE A 114 5.65 11.84 6.95
C ILE A 114 4.39 11.50 7.72
N HIS A 115 4.08 12.32 8.74
CA HIS A 115 2.89 12.19 9.57
C HIS A 115 2.06 13.47 9.55
N ASN A 116 0.76 13.34 9.79
CA ASN A 116 -0.12 14.50 9.94
C ASN A 116 -0.03 15.18 11.32
N LEU A 117 1.09 15.07 12.03
CA LEU A 117 1.34 15.80 13.29
C LEU A 117 1.37 17.30 13.07
N ALA A 118 1.82 17.77 11.92
CA ALA A 118 1.76 19.14 11.49
C ALA A 118 0.48 19.45 10.70
N ARG A 119 0.15 20.71 10.57
CA ARG A 119 -1.15 21.33 10.34
C ARG A 119 -1.82 21.11 8.97
N ARG A 120 -1.16 20.49 7.98
CA ARG A 120 -1.71 20.35 6.63
C ARG A 120 -1.91 18.88 6.28
N TRP A 121 -3.12 18.44 6.41
CA TRP A 121 -3.53 17.13 5.90
C TRP A 121 -4.96 17.21 5.36
N LYS A 122 -5.28 16.31 4.45
CA LYS A 122 -6.61 16.11 3.89
C LYS A 122 -6.80 14.65 3.52
N ALA A 123 -7.97 14.13 3.77
CA ALA A 123 -8.50 12.93 3.17
C ALA A 123 -9.95 13.27 2.83
N ASP A 124 -10.22 13.69 1.58
CA ASP A 124 -11.51 14.23 1.17
C ASP A 124 -12.52 13.09 1.00
N PRO A 125 -13.70 13.13 1.66
CA PRO A 125 -14.70 12.09 1.52
C PRO A 125 -15.57 12.22 0.25
N ASP A 126 -15.55 13.38 -0.40
CA ASP A 126 -16.41 13.69 -1.55
C ASP A 126 -15.71 13.50 -2.90
N ARG A 127 -14.38 13.49 -2.88
CA ARG A 127 -13.55 13.28 -4.08
C ARG A 127 -12.20 12.69 -3.71
N TYR A 128 -11.59 11.99 -4.64
CA TYR A 128 -10.24 11.50 -4.41
C TYR A 128 -9.24 12.66 -4.28
N HIS A 129 -8.86 12.97 -3.05
CA HIS A 129 -7.79 13.91 -2.73
C HIS A 129 -7.24 13.63 -1.33
N VAL A 130 -6.04 13.10 -1.24
CA VAL A 130 -5.26 12.92 -0.02
C VAL A 130 -4.05 13.84 -0.04
N LEU A 131 -3.74 14.41 1.12
CA LEU A 131 -2.65 15.37 1.31
C LEU A 131 -2.04 15.20 2.70
N ILE A 132 -0.72 15.14 2.79
CA ILE A 132 0.04 15.23 4.05
C ILE A 132 1.25 16.12 3.79
N ASN A 133 1.30 17.32 4.39
CA ASN A 133 2.47 18.23 4.35
C ASN A 133 3.10 18.47 2.97
N GLY A 134 2.28 18.53 1.91
CA GLY A 134 2.76 18.75 0.54
C GLY A 134 2.93 17.50 -0.31
N TRP A 135 2.92 16.29 0.29
CA TRP A 135 2.73 15.05 -0.46
C TRP A 135 1.24 14.89 -0.75
N SER A 136 0.89 14.53 -1.95
CA SER A 136 -0.52 14.42 -2.35
C SER A 136 -0.76 13.38 -3.41
N ALA A 137 -1.98 12.85 -3.42
CA ALA A 137 -2.57 12.15 -4.55
C ALA A 137 -4.00 12.64 -4.75
N GLU A 138 -4.35 12.99 -5.98
CA GLU A 138 -5.70 13.47 -6.33
C GLU A 138 -6.11 12.99 -7.72
N ALA A 139 -7.41 12.73 -7.91
CA ALA A 139 -7.96 12.49 -9.24
C ALA A 139 -8.17 13.81 -9.98
N ARG A 140 -7.74 13.85 -11.24
CA ARG A 140 -7.94 14.96 -12.17
C ARG A 140 -8.07 14.42 -13.58
N ASP A 141 -9.18 14.73 -14.25
CA ASP A 141 -9.42 14.39 -15.67
C ASP A 141 -9.13 12.92 -16.01
N GLY A 142 -9.63 12.00 -15.17
CA GLY A 142 -9.44 10.56 -15.34
C GLY A 142 -8.02 10.04 -15.05
N SER A 143 -7.15 10.87 -14.46
CA SER A 143 -5.79 10.53 -14.09
C SER A 143 -5.56 10.81 -12.61
N HIS A 144 -4.56 10.18 -12.00
CA HIS A 144 -4.12 10.48 -10.64
C HIS A 144 -2.86 11.35 -10.69
N MET A 145 -2.89 12.50 -10.01
CA MET A 145 -1.74 13.38 -9.83
C MET A 145 -1.07 13.03 -8.50
N VAL A 146 0.15 12.49 -8.55
CA VAL A 146 0.88 12.01 -7.37
C VAL A 146 2.15 12.82 -7.15
N ARG A 147 2.32 13.37 -5.94
CA ARG A 147 3.48 14.16 -5.53
C ARG A 147 4.02 13.70 -4.20
N ALA A 148 5.33 13.47 -4.15
CA ALA A 148 6.04 13.20 -2.91
C ALA A 148 7.47 13.73 -2.99
N SER A 149 8.08 14.03 -1.83
CA SER A 149 9.44 14.55 -1.77
C SER A 149 10.16 14.14 -0.50
N MET A 150 11.45 13.88 -0.62
CA MET A 150 12.38 13.66 0.48
C MET A 150 13.72 14.33 0.17
N CYS A 151 14.66 14.31 1.12
CA CYS A 151 15.99 14.86 0.88
C CYS A 151 16.67 14.23 -0.35
N GLY A 152 16.85 15.03 -1.40
CA GLY A 152 17.53 14.65 -2.63
C GLY A 152 16.68 13.96 -3.70
N TYR A 153 15.39 13.63 -3.41
CA TYR A 153 14.47 13.02 -4.37
C TYR A 153 13.06 13.61 -4.26
N SER A 154 12.39 13.77 -5.39
CA SER A 154 10.96 14.07 -5.46
C SER A 154 10.34 13.53 -6.74
N VAL A 155 9.04 13.27 -6.72
CA VAL A 155 8.24 12.91 -7.89
C VAL A 155 7.06 13.87 -8.02
N ASP A 156 6.71 14.20 -9.28
CA ASP A 156 5.48 14.88 -9.69
C ASP A 156 4.98 14.15 -10.93
N LEU A 157 4.02 13.25 -10.73
CA LEU A 157 3.59 12.27 -11.71
C LEU A 157 2.10 12.44 -12.03
N LYS A 158 1.77 12.29 -13.30
CA LYS A 158 0.44 12.01 -13.80
C LYS A 158 0.37 10.53 -14.14
N LEU A 159 -0.52 9.81 -13.47
CA LEU A 159 -0.76 8.38 -13.65
C LEU A 159 -2.14 8.18 -14.29
N THR A 160 -2.17 7.68 -15.51
CA THR A 160 -3.41 7.49 -16.27
C THR A 160 -3.70 6.00 -16.39
N PRO A 161 -4.82 5.49 -15.84
CA PRO A 161 -5.21 4.09 -16.00
C PRO A 161 -5.36 3.71 -17.46
N ASP A 162 -4.76 2.60 -17.89
CA ASP A 162 -4.91 2.04 -19.23
C ASP A 162 -6.06 1.03 -19.29
N LYS A 163 -6.51 0.54 -18.14
CA LYS A 163 -7.61 -0.43 -17.96
C LYS A 163 -8.55 0.03 -16.86
N ALA A 164 -9.76 -0.52 -16.85
CA ALA A 164 -10.67 -0.38 -15.72
C ALA A 164 -10.05 -0.98 -14.44
N ALA A 165 -10.50 -0.50 -13.29
CA ALA A 165 -10.04 -1.02 -12.02
C ALA A 165 -10.33 -2.52 -11.87
N ALA A 166 -9.34 -3.28 -11.45
CA ALA A 166 -9.47 -4.68 -11.11
C ALA A 166 -10.03 -4.80 -9.68
N LEU A 167 -11.26 -5.29 -9.55
CA LEU A 167 -11.89 -5.52 -8.26
C LEU A 167 -11.42 -6.87 -7.70
N HIS A 168 -10.86 -6.86 -6.48
CA HIS A 168 -10.43 -8.09 -5.81
C HIS A 168 -11.60 -8.70 -5.04
N GLY A 169 -11.98 -9.92 -5.42
CA GLY A 169 -13.19 -10.57 -4.92
C GLY A 169 -14.49 -10.03 -5.55
N PRO A 170 -15.65 -10.62 -5.21
CA PRO A 170 -16.94 -10.21 -5.73
C PRO A 170 -17.27 -8.76 -5.34
N GLY A 171 -17.41 -7.86 -6.33
CA GLY A 171 -17.72 -6.45 -6.08
C GLY A 171 -16.62 -5.68 -5.35
N GLY A 172 -15.37 -6.17 -5.37
CA GLY A 172 -14.23 -5.57 -4.67
C GLY A 172 -14.18 -5.90 -3.17
N ILE A 173 -14.83 -6.96 -2.74
CA ILE A 173 -14.92 -7.37 -1.33
C ILE A 173 -14.04 -8.59 -1.13
N VAL A 174 -12.95 -8.44 -0.37
CA VAL A 174 -11.97 -9.51 -0.12
C VAL A 174 -12.27 -10.34 1.12
N GLU A 175 -12.96 -9.78 2.12
CA GLU A 175 -13.46 -10.50 3.29
C GLU A 175 -14.98 -10.40 3.38
N LYS A 176 -15.63 -11.50 3.77
CA LYS A 176 -17.08 -11.54 3.94
C LYS A 176 -17.45 -11.36 5.41
N GLY A 177 -18.55 -10.63 5.67
CA GLY A 177 -19.14 -10.47 6.99
C GLY A 177 -19.37 -9.02 7.37
N VAL A 178 -19.62 -8.77 8.64
CA VAL A 178 -19.82 -7.42 9.22
C VAL A 178 -18.57 -6.53 9.02
N ASN A 179 -17.44 -7.14 8.65
CA ASN A 179 -16.12 -6.54 8.52
C ASN A 179 -15.56 -6.72 7.11
N ALA A 180 -16.33 -6.31 6.09
CA ALA A 180 -15.87 -6.40 4.72
C ALA A 180 -14.72 -5.42 4.46
N ASN A 181 -13.58 -5.94 4.03
CA ASN A 181 -12.52 -5.15 3.41
C ASN A 181 -12.82 -4.97 1.94
N TYR A 182 -12.68 -3.75 1.48
CA TYR A 182 -12.78 -3.37 0.07
C TYR A 182 -11.39 -3.22 -0.51
N TYR A 183 -11.17 -3.82 -1.67
CA TYR A 183 -9.88 -3.78 -2.32
C TYR A 183 -10.03 -3.78 -3.84
N TYR A 184 -9.38 -2.82 -4.50
CA TYR A 184 -9.26 -2.77 -5.95
C TYR A 184 -7.90 -2.18 -6.34
N SER A 185 -7.50 -2.45 -7.59
CA SER A 185 -6.26 -1.95 -8.16
C SER A 185 -6.47 -1.37 -9.54
N TYR A 186 -5.77 -0.27 -9.84
CA TYR A 186 -5.45 0.09 -11.22
C TYR A 186 -4.13 -0.58 -11.57
N THR A 187 -4.22 -1.76 -12.20
CA THR A 187 -3.10 -2.68 -12.40
C THR A 187 -2.14 -2.26 -13.52
N SER A 188 -2.57 -1.37 -14.40
CA SER A 188 -1.76 -0.77 -15.47
C SER A 188 -2.09 0.70 -15.59
N MET A 189 -1.14 1.55 -15.22
CA MET A 189 -1.24 3.00 -15.36
C MET A 189 -0.03 3.51 -16.12
N ARG A 190 -0.27 4.33 -17.15
CA ARG A 190 0.81 5.06 -17.81
C ARG A 190 1.26 6.20 -16.90
N ALA A 191 2.55 6.24 -16.62
CA ALA A 191 3.19 7.27 -15.82
C ALA A 191 3.92 8.29 -16.70
N GLU A 192 3.64 9.58 -16.49
CA GLU A 192 4.29 10.71 -17.14
C GLU A 192 4.57 11.79 -16.08
N GLY A 193 5.68 12.50 -16.19
CA GLY A 193 5.96 13.59 -15.26
C GLY A 193 7.43 13.85 -15.05
N THR A 194 7.80 14.12 -13.81
CA THR A 194 9.20 14.42 -13.47
C THR A 194 9.64 13.72 -12.19
N ILE A 195 10.92 13.35 -12.18
CA ILE A 195 11.65 12.97 -10.97
C ILE A 195 12.79 13.97 -10.73
N THR A 196 12.95 14.41 -9.50
CA THR A 196 14.19 15.09 -9.10
C THR A 196 15.07 14.09 -8.37
N ALA A 197 16.29 13.90 -8.84
CA ALA A 197 17.28 13.02 -8.23
C ALA A 197 18.56 13.80 -8.00
N LYS A 198 18.99 13.97 -6.73
CA LYS A 198 20.16 14.74 -6.35
C LYS A 198 20.21 16.17 -6.93
N GLY A 199 19.08 16.86 -6.87
CA GLY A 199 18.93 18.24 -7.36
C GLY A 199 18.79 18.38 -8.88
N LYS A 200 18.85 17.29 -9.65
CA LYS A 200 18.59 17.29 -11.10
C LYS A 200 17.16 16.84 -11.37
N LYS A 201 16.38 17.72 -11.99
CA LYS A 201 15.04 17.41 -12.46
C LYS A 201 15.14 16.76 -13.84
N LYS A 202 14.46 15.62 -14.02
CA LYS A 202 14.40 14.84 -15.27
C LYS A 202 12.95 14.59 -15.64
N THR A 203 12.65 14.61 -16.91
CA THR A 203 11.36 14.13 -17.42
C THR A 203 11.36 12.60 -17.41
N VAL A 204 10.25 12.00 -16.99
CA VAL A 204 10.12 10.55 -16.93
C VAL A 204 8.83 10.08 -17.57
N THR A 205 8.92 8.87 -18.12
CA THR A 205 7.76 8.06 -18.51
C THR A 205 7.88 6.67 -17.89
N GLY A 206 6.78 5.92 -17.84
CA GLY A 206 6.84 4.56 -17.31
C GLY A 206 5.49 3.91 -17.10
N LYS A 207 5.49 2.86 -16.29
CA LYS A 207 4.28 2.17 -15.84
C LYS A 207 4.18 2.21 -14.33
N ALA A 208 2.95 2.36 -13.84
CA ALA A 208 2.63 2.36 -12.42
C ALA A 208 1.48 1.40 -12.12
N TRP A 209 1.36 1.08 -10.87
CA TRP A 209 0.29 0.32 -10.24
C TRP A 209 -0.30 1.15 -9.10
N MET A 210 -1.59 1.02 -8.84
CA MET A 210 -2.24 1.64 -7.69
C MET A 210 -3.14 0.65 -7.00
N ASP A 211 -3.03 0.57 -5.67
CA ASP A 211 -3.95 -0.16 -4.81
C ASP A 211 -4.72 0.80 -3.91
N HIS A 212 -6.01 0.55 -3.75
CA HIS A 212 -6.81 1.16 -2.71
C HIS A 212 -7.52 0.06 -1.91
N GLU A 213 -7.22 0.03 -0.63
CA GLU A 213 -7.87 -0.89 0.29
C GLU A 213 -8.39 -0.13 1.50
N PHE A 214 -9.62 -0.44 1.94
CA PHE A 214 -10.22 0.15 3.11
C PHE A 214 -11.20 -0.80 3.78
N GLY A 215 -11.29 -0.68 5.11
CA GLY A 215 -12.21 -1.53 5.88
C GLY A 215 -11.97 -1.45 7.38
N PRO A 216 -12.59 -2.35 8.11
CA PRO A 216 -12.41 -2.48 9.56
C PRO A 216 -11.08 -3.16 9.93
N MET A 217 -10.26 -3.52 8.95
CA MET A 217 -9.00 -4.22 9.19
C MET A 217 -8.14 -3.44 10.17
N GLY A 218 -8.10 -3.93 11.40
CA GLY A 218 -7.10 -3.52 12.36
C GLY A 218 -5.76 -4.12 11.95
N LEU A 219 -4.85 -3.33 11.40
CA LEU A 219 -3.44 -3.69 11.19
C LEU A 219 -2.75 -4.15 12.50
N VAL A 220 -3.49 -4.23 13.59
CA VAL A 220 -3.01 -4.28 14.97
C VAL A 220 -3.28 -5.61 15.66
N ALA A 221 -3.97 -6.53 15.03
CA ALA A 221 -4.29 -7.79 15.68
C ALA A 221 -3.33 -8.89 15.24
N LYS A 222 -2.33 -9.20 16.07
CA LYS A 222 -1.43 -10.34 15.97
C LYS A 222 -0.22 -10.13 15.03
N LYS A 223 0.72 -11.06 15.07
CA LYS A 223 1.93 -11.15 14.22
C LYS A 223 1.56 -11.50 12.77
N ILE A 224 0.70 -10.65 12.17
CA ILE A 224 0.30 -10.79 10.78
C ILE A 224 1.41 -10.17 9.92
N GLY A 225 1.90 -10.95 8.99
CA GLY A 225 2.76 -10.52 7.91
C GLY A 225 2.12 -10.86 6.57
N TRP A 226 2.66 -10.30 5.51
CA TRP A 226 2.27 -10.68 4.16
C TRP A 226 3.42 -10.56 3.17
N ASP A 227 3.34 -11.33 2.11
CA ASP A 227 4.10 -11.12 0.90
C ASP A 227 3.09 -10.73 -0.19
N TRP A 228 3.27 -9.58 -0.79
CA TRP A 228 2.44 -9.07 -1.87
C TRP A 228 3.26 -8.87 -3.13
N PHE A 229 2.65 -9.13 -4.28
CA PHE A 229 3.30 -9.08 -5.58
C PHE A 229 2.37 -8.39 -6.57
N SER A 230 2.82 -7.32 -7.21
CA SER A 230 2.27 -6.79 -8.45
C SER A 230 3.19 -7.14 -9.61
N ILE A 231 2.61 -7.67 -10.68
CA ILE A 231 3.36 -8.10 -11.85
C ILE A 231 2.66 -7.55 -13.09
N GLN A 232 3.39 -6.81 -13.89
CA GLN A 232 2.94 -6.25 -15.18
C GLN A 232 3.77 -6.88 -16.29
N LEU A 233 3.13 -7.68 -17.14
CA LEU A 233 3.80 -8.38 -18.24
C LEU A 233 3.72 -7.56 -19.53
N GLU A 234 4.73 -7.70 -20.40
CA GLU A 234 4.79 -6.97 -21.67
C GLU A 234 3.71 -7.41 -22.68
N ASN A 235 3.05 -8.54 -22.44
CA ASN A 235 1.88 -8.98 -23.20
C ASN A 235 0.57 -8.30 -22.72
N ASN A 236 0.68 -7.23 -21.97
CA ASN A 236 -0.45 -6.46 -21.43
C ASN A 236 -1.39 -7.27 -20.52
N THR A 237 -0.84 -8.19 -19.74
CA THR A 237 -1.56 -8.90 -18.66
C THR A 237 -0.91 -8.62 -17.33
N GLU A 238 -1.69 -8.63 -16.26
CA GLU A 238 -1.19 -8.35 -14.92
C GLU A 238 -1.61 -9.44 -13.91
N LEU A 239 -0.82 -9.53 -12.85
CA LEU A 239 -1.12 -10.38 -11.69
C LEU A 239 -0.92 -9.60 -10.40
N MET A 240 -1.87 -9.70 -9.52
CA MET A 240 -1.69 -9.42 -8.10
C MET A 240 -1.76 -10.75 -7.35
N LEU A 241 -0.73 -11.06 -6.54
CA LEU A 241 -0.69 -12.25 -5.69
C LEU A 241 -0.35 -11.83 -4.27
N TYR A 242 -0.94 -12.48 -3.28
CA TYR A 242 -0.62 -12.23 -1.88
C TYR A 242 -0.66 -13.50 -1.04
N LEU A 243 0.28 -13.60 -0.10
CA LEU A 243 0.37 -14.62 0.92
C LEU A 243 0.26 -13.95 2.27
N ILE A 244 -0.88 -14.11 2.94
CA ILE A 244 -1.06 -13.64 4.33
C ILE A 244 -0.49 -14.70 5.27
N LYS A 245 0.23 -14.25 6.30
CA LYS A 245 0.87 -15.11 7.30
C LYS A 245 0.39 -14.74 8.70
N ASP A 246 -0.07 -15.72 9.44
CA ASP A 246 -0.31 -15.63 10.89
C ASP A 246 0.73 -16.48 11.60
N ASN A 247 1.59 -15.86 12.42
CA ASN A 247 2.72 -16.52 13.06
C ASN A 247 3.61 -17.34 12.07
N ASP A 248 3.95 -16.74 10.95
CA ASP A 248 4.74 -17.31 9.84
C ASP A 248 4.04 -18.47 9.09
N VAL A 249 2.77 -18.77 9.36
CA VAL A 249 1.97 -19.78 8.65
C VAL A 249 1.09 -19.09 7.61
N ILE A 250 1.18 -19.53 6.35
CA ILE A 250 0.31 -19.01 5.27
C ILE A 250 -1.13 -19.43 5.54
N VAL A 251 -2.03 -18.44 5.55
CA VAL A 251 -3.45 -18.67 5.83
C VAL A 251 -4.27 -18.85 4.54
N PRO A 252 -5.42 -19.58 4.60
CA PRO A 252 -6.25 -19.87 3.44
C PRO A 252 -6.83 -18.63 2.74
N GLN A 253 -6.85 -17.48 3.40
CA GLN A 253 -7.29 -16.20 2.83
C GLN A 253 -6.33 -15.63 1.80
N SER A 254 -5.13 -16.20 1.67
CA SER A 254 -4.16 -15.88 0.62
C SER A 254 -4.73 -16.17 -0.76
N GLY A 255 -4.34 -15.40 -1.76
CA GLY A 255 -4.91 -15.53 -3.11
C GLY A 255 -4.33 -14.53 -4.09
N GLY A 256 -5.09 -14.20 -5.12
CA GLY A 256 -4.68 -13.23 -6.11
C GLY A 256 -5.74 -12.94 -7.16
N THR A 257 -5.35 -12.09 -8.11
CA THR A 257 -6.17 -11.72 -9.27
C THR A 257 -5.29 -11.65 -10.50
N TYR A 258 -5.71 -12.31 -11.56
CA TYR A 258 -5.17 -12.14 -12.90
C TYR A 258 -6.04 -11.16 -13.68
N VAL A 259 -5.42 -10.30 -14.45
CA VAL A 259 -6.07 -9.33 -15.34
C VAL A 259 -5.59 -9.61 -16.76
N ASP A 260 -6.52 -9.90 -17.66
CA ASP A 260 -6.20 -10.16 -19.07
C ASP A 260 -5.96 -8.87 -19.87
N GLU A 261 -5.59 -9.02 -21.14
CA GLU A 261 -5.29 -7.91 -22.05
C GLU A 261 -6.48 -6.92 -22.18
N ALA A 262 -7.71 -7.42 -22.05
CA ALA A 262 -8.93 -6.62 -22.13
C ALA A 262 -9.36 -6.02 -20.77
N GLY A 263 -8.62 -6.28 -19.70
CA GLY A 263 -8.94 -5.81 -18.34
C GLY A 263 -9.94 -6.70 -17.60
N LYS A 264 -10.28 -7.88 -18.12
CA LYS A 264 -11.15 -8.83 -17.44
C LYS A 264 -10.38 -9.53 -16.31
N THR A 265 -10.98 -9.54 -15.13
CA THR A 265 -10.38 -10.13 -13.95
C THR A 265 -10.74 -11.61 -13.78
N ARG A 266 -9.80 -12.39 -13.27
CA ARG A 266 -9.98 -13.76 -12.80
C ARG A 266 -9.36 -13.91 -11.42
N ARG A 267 -10.19 -14.30 -10.44
CA ARG A 267 -9.69 -14.62 -9.09
C ARG A 267 -8.85 -15.89 -9.12
N LEU A 268 -7.74 -15.87 -8.38
CA LEU A 268 -6.86 -17.00 -8.15
C LEU A 268 -6.96 -17.43 -6.68
N GLN A 269 -7.19 -18.71 -6.46
CA GLN A 269 -7.14 -19.33 -5.13
C GLN A 269 -5.69 -19.65 -4.79
N LEU A 270 -5.38 -19.82 -3.51
CA LEU A 270 -4.05 -20.24 -3.06
C LEU A 270 -3.58 -21.56 -3.73
N SER A 271 -4.50 -22.46 -4.07
CA SER A 271 -4.20 -23.71 -4.79
C SER A 271 -3.84 -23.53 -6.26
N ASP A 272 -4.18 -22.39 -6.87
CA ASP A 272 -3.96 -22.09 -8.29
C ASP A 272 -2.52 -21.71 -8.59
N PHE A 273 -1.77 -21.24 -7.60
CA PHE A 273 -0.39 -20.79 -7.78
C PHE A 273 0.55 -21.31 -6.69
N GLN A 274 1.82 -21.22 -6.99
CA GLN A 274 2.91 -21.51 -6.06
C GLN A 274 3.96 -20.41 -6.19
N ILE A 275 4.42 -19.89 -5.09
CA ILE A 275 5.51 -18.92 -4.98
C ILE A 275 6.62 -19.60 -4.17
N THR A 276 7.81 -19.67 -4.74
CA THR A 276 8.99 -20.29 -4.11
C THR A 276 10.13 -19.28 -4.13
N ALA A 277 10.56 -18.82 -2.96
CA ALA A 277 11.77 -18.01 -2.87
C ALA A 277 13.00 -18.90 -3.15
N THR A 278 13.88 -18.44 -4.02
CA THR A 278 15.08 -19.19 -4.44
C THR A 278 16.36 -18.67 -3.80
N SER A 279 16.29 -17.49 -3.17
CA SER A 279 17.39 -16.89 -2.39
C SER A 279 16.84 -16.09 -1.19
N THR A 280 17.75 -15.52 -0.40
CA THR A 280 17.40 -14.63 0.71
C THR A 280 18.37 -13.46 0.76
N TRP A 281 17.88 -12.32 1.26
CA TRP A 281 18.72 -11.17 1.60
C TRP A 281 18.57 -10.83 3.09
N LYS A 282 19.71 -10.65 3.76
CA LYS A 282 19.76 -10.22 5.16
C LYS A 282 20.03 -8.73 5.25
N SER A 283 19.13 -8.00 5.88
CA SER A 283 19.30 -6.57 6.10
C SER A 283 20.51 -6.27 7.00
N PRO A 284 21.45 -5.41 6.56
CA PRO A 284 22.55 -4.95 7.41
C PRO A 284 22.06 -3.98 8.50
N LYS A 285 20.84 -3.40 8.37
CA LYS A 285 20.30 -2.41 9.30
C LYS A 285 19.54 -3.07 10.45
N THR A 286 18.64 -3.99 10.12
CA THR A 286 17.71 -4.60 11.09
C THR A 286 18.12 -6.01 11.47
N GLY A 287 18.85 -6.69 10.59
CA GLY A 287 19.17 -8.11 10.70
C GLY A 287 18.02 -9.02 10.23
N ALA A 288 16.91 -8.46 9.77
CA ALA A 288 15.80 -9.22 9.18
C ALA A 288 16.27 -9.97 7.94
N VAL A 289 15.72 -11.17 7.72
CA VAL A 289 16.04 -12.01 6.57
C VAL A 289 14.80 -12.08 5.70
N TYR A 290 14.88 -11.49 4.52
CA TYR A 290 13.80 -11.46 3.53
C TYR A 290 14.02 -12.51 2.45
N PRO A 291 12.96 -13.18 1.97
CA PRO A 291 13.06 -13.94 0.72
C PRO A 291 13.44 -12.99 -0.42
N ALA A 292 14.23 -13.49 -1.34
CA ALA A 292 14.64 -12.79 -2.56
C ALA A 292 14.68 -13.79 -3.71
N ASP A 293 14.52 -13.29 -4.94
CA ASP A 293 14.32 -14.09 -6.14
C ASP A 293 13.20 -15.13 -5.99
N TRP A 294 12.21 -15.06 -6.83
CA TRP A 294 11.05 -15.95 -6.72
C TRP A 294 10.77 -16.67 -8.02
N ASP A 295 10.51 -17.96 -7.94
CA ASP A 295 9.87 -18.74 -8.99
C ASP A 295 8.36 -18.80 -8.68
N ILE A 296 7.54 -18.33 -9.63
CA ILE A 296 6.09 -18.31 -9.52
C ILE A 296 5.50 -19.19 -10.62
N THR A 297 4.60 -20.10 -10.24
CA THR A 297 3.82 -20.91 -11.17
C THR A 297 2.35 -20.65 -10.95
N VAL A 298 1.59 -20.33 -12.01
CA VAL A 298 0.13 -20.19 -11.97
C VAL A 298 -0.48 -21.22 -12.91
N LYS A 299 -0.93 -22.35 -12.32
CA LYS A 299 -1.36 -23.55 -13.07
C LYS A 299 -2.46 -23.29 -14.09
N PRO A 300 -3.60 -22.62 -13.72
CA PRO A 300 -4.71 -22.44 -14.66
C PRO A 300 -4.42 -21.46 -15.80
N LEU A 301 -3.28 -20.76 -15.76
CA LEU A 301 -2.83 -19.84 -16.81
C LEU A 301 -1.65 -20.41 -17.62
N ASN A 302 -1.17 -21.61 -17.25
CA ASN A 302 0.09 -22.15 -17.79
C ASN A 302 1.21 -21.09 -17.78
N LEU A 303 1.34 -20.38 -16.64
CA LEU A 303 2.26 -19.27 -16.47
C LEU A 303 3.38 -19.68 -15.50
N ARG A 304 4.61 -19.43 -15.90
CA ARG A 304 5.81 -19.64 -15.08
C ARG A 304 6.65 -18.38 -15.15
N LEU A 305 6.92 -17.77 -14.02
CA LEU A 305 7.67 -16.51 -13.93
C LEU A 305 8.81 -16.66 -12.94
N ARG A 306 9.88 -15.94 -13.22
CA ARG A 306 10.96 -15.68 -12.28
C ARG A 306 11.03 -14.18 -12.03
N LEU A 307 11.00 -13.80 -10.76
CA LEU A 307 11.13 -12.43 -10.30
C LEU A 307 12.50 -12.23 -9.66
N ARG A 308 13.16 -11.12 -10.00
CA ARG A 308 14.45 -10.74 -9.40
C ARG A 308 14.42 -9.29 -8.95
N PRO A 309 14.80 -9.00 -7.69
CA PRO A 309 15.00 -7.62 -7.23
C PRO A 309 15.97 -6.87 -8.13
N VAL A 310 15.63 -5.64 -8.54
CA VAL A 310 16.57 -4.76 -9.26
C VAL A 310 17.71 -4.30 -8.35
N LEU A 311 17.46 -4.31 -7.04
CA LEU A 311 18.41 -4.05 -5.98
C LEU A 311 18.00 -4.87 -4.75
N ALA A 312 18.93 -5.54 -4.09
CA ALA A 312 18.59 -6.34 -2.90
C ALA A 312 18.21 -5.45 -1.70
N GLU A 313 18.93 -4.33 -1.49
CA GLU A 313 18.66 -3.38 -0.40
C GLU A 313 17.51 -2.43 -0.77
N GLN A 314 16.26 -2.87 -0.55
CA GLN A 314 15.05 -2.07 -0.72
C GLN A 314 14.18 -2.12 0.55
N GLU A 315 14.82 -2.17 1.73
CA GLU A 315 14.13 -2.17 3.02
C GLU A 315 13.80 -0.74 3.46
N LEU A 316 12.52 -0.49 3.76
CA LEU A 316 12.05 0.72 4.43
C LEU A 316 12.18 0.51 5.95
N THR A 317 13.14 1.18 6.56
CA THR A 317 13.30 1.23 8.02
C THR A 317 12.59 2.46 8.55
N LEU A 318 11.27 2.36 8.71
CA LEU A 318 10.39 3.44 9.14
C LEU A 318 9.83 3.15 10.55
N ASN A 319 9.15 4.09 11.15
CA ASN A 319 8.55 3.93 12.46
C ASN A 319 7.01 4.01 12.34
N PRO A 320 6.24 3.05 12.78
CA PRO A 320 6.64 1.90 13.62
C PRO A 320 6.97 0.62 12.86
N VAL A 321 6.87 0.62 11.54
CA VAL A 321 6.93 -0.60 10.71
C VAL A 321 8.15 -0.58 9.82
N THR A 322 8.86 -1.71 9.81
CA THR A 322 9.91 -2.01 8.84
C THR A 322 9.42 -3.09 7.90
N TYR A 323 9.59 -2.88 6.61
CA TYR A 323 9.22 -3.84 5.57
C TYR A 323 10.15 -3.69 4.36
N TRP A 324 10.18 -4.70 3.51
CA TRP A 324 10.90 -4.64 2.24
C TRP A 324 9.92 -4.29 1.13
N GLU A 325 10.26 -3.30 0.31
CA GLU A 325 9.41 -2.75 -0.75
C GLU A 325 10.27 -2.56 -1.99
N GLY A 326 10.15 -3.46 -2.94
CA GLY A 326 11.15 -3.53 -3.98
C GLY A 326 10.65 -3.69 -5.40
N ALA A 327 11.23 -2.88 -6.28
CA ALA A 327 11.13 -3.05 -7.71
C ALA A 327 11.80 -4.35 -8.15
N VAL A 328 11.13 -5.11 -9.02
CA VAL A 328 11.62 -6.39 -9.56
C VAL A 328 11.51 -6.42 -11.07
N THR A 329 12.42 -7.19 -11.71
CA THR A 329 12.29 -7.62 -13.10
C THR A 329 11.62 -8.97 -13.14
N VAL A 330 10.93 -9.25 -14.24
CA VAL A 330 10.18 -10.49 -14.47
C VAL A 330 10.59 -11.10 -15.81
N ASP A 331 10.89 -12.38 -15.81
CA ASP A 331 11.06 -13.19 -17.03
C ASP A 331 10.36 -14.53 -16.85
N GLY A 332 9.97 -15.17 -17.97
CA GLY A 332 9.30 -16.45 -17.88
C GLY A 332 8.60 -16.87 -19.15
N ALA A 333 7.53 -17.63 -18.99
CA ALA A 333 6.71 -18.11 -20.09
C ALA A 333 5.22 -18.09 -19.76
N ALA A 334 4.40 -17.60 -20.70
CA ALA A 334 2.95 -17.61 -20.67
C ALA A 334 2.43 -18.51 -21.81
N GLY A 335 1.71 -19.58 -21.49
CA GLY A 335 1.23 -20.55 -22.51
C GLY A 335 2.35 -21.17 -23.32
N GLY A 336 3.55 -21.30 -22.76
CA GLY A 336 4.75 -21.82 -23.44
C GLY A 336 5.51 -20.77 -24.29
N LYS A 337 5.03 -19.53 -24.40
CA LYS A 337 5.70 -18.44 -25.11
C LYS A 337 6.51 -17.60 -24.12
N PRO A 338 7.75 -17.17 -24.46
CA PRO A 338 8.53 -16.28 -23.62
C PRO A 338 7.75 -15.00 -23.30
N VAL A 339 7.86 -14.53 -22.06
CA VAL A 339 7.27 -13.27 -21.60
C VAL A 339 8.25 -12.59 -20.65
N THR A 340 8.30 -11.27 -20.71
CA THR A 340 9.03 -10.41 -19.77
C THR A 340 8.08 -9.42 -19.13
N GLY A 341 8.55 -8.76 -18.08
CA GLY A 341 7.76 -7.75 -17.40
C GLY A 341 8.54 -7.08 -16.27
N ARG A 342 7.81 -6.31 -15.49
CA ARG A 342 8.28 -5.65 -14.27
C ARG A 342 7.25 -5.81 -13.18
N GLY A 343 7.63 -5.57 -11.94
CA GLY A 343 6.72 -5.66 -10.81
C GLY A 343 7.27 -4.97 -9.57
N TYR A 344 6.48 -5.09 -8.52
CA TYR A 344 6.86 -4.73 -7.16
C TYR A 344 6.53 -5.86 -6.21
N VAL A 345 7.33 -6.00 -5.16
CA VAL A 345 7.11 -6.98 -4.10
C VAL A 345 7.20 -6.26 -2.77
N GLU A 346 6.19 -6.47 -1.93
CA GLU A 346 6.14 -5.99 -0.55
C GLU A 346 6.21 -7.17 0.42
N LEU A 347 7.11 -7.09 1.41
CA LEU A 347 7.33 -8.15 2.40
C LEU A 347 7.24 -7.58 3.80
N VAL A 348 6.15 -7.89 4.50
CA VAL A 348 5.85 -7.38 5.84
C VAL A 348 5.93 -8.49 6.88
N GLY A 349 6.41 -8.16 8.10
CA GLY A 349 6.47 -9.07 9.24
C GLY A 349 7.77 -9.85 9.41
N TYR A 350 8.81 -9.53 8.66
CA TYR A 350 10.12 -10.17 8.72
C TYR A 350 11.04 -9.58 9.80
N ASP A 351 10.91 -8.28 10.08
CA ASP A 351 11.59 -7.67 11.22
C ASP A 351 10.81 -7.96 12.51
N LYS A 352 11.29 -8.92 13.29
CA LYS A 352 10.64 -9.33 14.55
C LYS A 352 10.66 -8.25 15.65
N LYS A 353 11.42 -7.16 15.47
CA LYS A 353 11.47 -6.01 16.38
C LYS A 353 10.46 -4.93 16.00
N SER A 354 10.06 -4.92 14.74
CA SER A 354 9.05 -4.05 14.19
C SER A 354 7.68 -4.71 14.36
N SER A 355 6.73 -4.07 15.01
CA SER A 355 5.37 -4.57 15.06
C SER A 355 4.38 -3.41 15.09
N PHE A 356 3.26 -3.61 14.44
CA PHE A 356 2.09 -2.75 14.59
C PHE A 356 1.51 -2.77 16.01
N ASP A 357 1.98 -3.69 16.88
CA ASP A 357 1.53 -3.84 18.28
C ASP A 357 1.86 -2.62 19.17
N LYS A 358 2.74 -1.74 18.73
CA LYS A 358 3.05 -0.50 19.47
C LYS A 358 1.87 0.45 19.59
N PHE A 359 0.78 0.22 18.84
CA PHE A 359 -0.46 1.00 18.89
C PHE A 359 -1.58 0.34 19.72
N LYS A 360 -1.31 -0.82 20.38
CA LYS A 360 -2.26 -1.45 21.30
C LYS A 360 -2.35 -0.76 22.64
#